data_228169115e12e0ec011203606e3dcb8c
#
_entry.id   228169115e12e0ec011203606e3dcb8c
#
_cell.length_a   1.000
_cell.length_b   1.000
_cell.length_c   1.000
_cell.angle_alpha   90.00
_cell.angle_beta   90.00
_cell.angle_gamma   90.00
#
_symmetry.space_group_name_H-M   'P 1'
#
loop_
_entity.id
_entity.type
_entity.pdbx_description
1 polymer ?
#
loop_
_entity_poly.entity_id
_entity_poly.type
_entity_poly.pdbx_seq_one_letter_code
_entity_poly.pdbx_strand_id
1 'polypeptide(L)'
;MRVRHTKLLSLLFSLTTILLHAGEIPTDTLLAHFYNRAANLMEEGHYDEAQRSFDSAFATRNVKHSFMYPILLNEQATLLIYVGKTEEAFAMKKNVLPYLPQIDDLEKHISVYNDLGLLYRQHQMNDSTLYYYNKALDSALQYGDESWIAHICNNVSILYFNIRQLDEAEKYTDMATEHAARTEDPFVAFTTWQIRATIKAELNKLDDAEKSNRKAWNIACHGEGNEDLWKIRCLPGMLRLFERKEQPDSIDHYLKLGNKLLQRVPSNSIAAIGFIQSRAATETNRKNYARALKDF
;
A
#
# COMPACT_ATOMS: atom_id res chain seq x y z
N MET A 1 5.46 -6.21 2.60
CA MET A 1 4.68 -6.21 3.86
C MET A 1 4.64 -7.65 4.38
N ARG A 2 5.53 -8.01 5.29
CA ARG A 2 5.49 -9.33 5.95
C ARG A 2 4.45 -9.25 7.06
N VAL A 3 3.24 -9.66 6.78
CA VAL A 3 2.20 -9.84 7.79
C VAL A 3 2.63 -10.98 8.69
N ARG A 4 2.86 -10.71 9.98
CA ARG A 4 3.14 -11.75 10.97
C ARG A 4 1.86 -12.53 11.28
N HIS A 5 1.54 -13.54 10.48
CA HIS A 5 0.42 -14.48 10.72
C HIS A 5 0.65 -15.44 11.90
N THR A 6 1.65 -15.22 12.73
CA THR A 6 2.11 -16.18 13.75
C THR A 6 1.18 -16.34 14.95
N LYS A 7 0.22 -15.44 15.21
CA LYS A 7 -0.65 -15.54 16.39
C LYS A 7 -1.94 -16.35 16.21
N LEU A 8 -2.48 -16.46 14.98
CA LEU A 8 -3.68 -17.27 14.74
C LEU A 8 -3.36 -18.79 14.78
N LEU A 9 -2.15 -19.18 14.41
CA LEU A 9 -1.71 -20.57 14.42
C LEU A 9 -1.64 -21.17 15.83
N SER A 10 -1.30 -20.39 16.86
CA SER A 10 -1.16 -20.90 18.23
C SER A 10 -2.50 -21.21 18.93
N LEU A 11 -3.56 -20.48 18.58
CA LEU A 11 -4.90 -20.74 19.15
C LEU A 11 -5.58 -21.94 18.52
N LEU A 12 -5.38 -22.21 17.25
CA LEU A 12 -5.97 -23.37 16.55
C LEU A 12 -5.26 -24.70 16.85
N PHE A 13 -3.96 -24.68 17.14
CA PHE A 13 -3.23 -25.90 17.51
C PHE A 13 -3.62 -26.45 18.90
N SER A 14 -4.10 -25.61 19.82
CA SER A 14 -4.56 -26.07 21.15
C SER A 14 -5.96 -26.69 21.11
N LEU A 15 -6.78 -26.41 20.09
CA LEU A 15 -8.12 -26.99 19.91
C LEU A 15 -8.11 -28.32 19.16
N THR A 16 -7.08 -28.62 18.35
CA THR A 16 -7.00 -29.85 17.54
C THR A 16 -6.67 -31.07 18.34
N THR A 17 -6.18 -30.95 19.57
CA THR A 17 -5.84 -32.11 20.44
C THR A 17 -7.03 -32.69 21.18
N ILE A 18 -8.21 -32.09 21.16
CA ILE A 18 -9.36 -32.51 21.97
C ILE A 18 -10.45 -33.27 21.17
N LEU A 19 -10.46 -33.22 19.81
CA LEU A 19 -11.59 -33.72 19.00
C LEU A 19 -11.24 -34.79 17.97
N LEU A 20 -10.42 -35.76 18.33
CA LEU A 20 -10.12 -36.96 17.49
C LEU A 20 -11.20 -38.08 17.59
N HIS A 21 -12.46 -37.76 17.83
CA HIS A 21 -13.51 -38.78 18.00
C HIS A 21 -14.80 -38.59 17.20
N ALA A 22 -14.79 -37.87 16.08
CA ALA A 22 -15.87 -37.97 15.07
C ALA A 22 -15.34 -37.53 13.71
N GLY A 23 -15.53 -38.32 12.69
CA GLY A 23 -14.96 -38.23 11.36
C GLY A 23 -15.34 -37.00 10.50
N GLU A 24 -15.70 -35.87 11.09
CA GLU A 24 -15.92 -34.60 10.39
C GLU A 24 -14.92 -33.55 10.90
N ILE A 25 -14.16 -32.95 9.98
CA ILE A 25 -13.28 -31.83 10.29
C ILE A 25 -14.20 -30.65 10.72
N PRO A 26 -13.96 -30.00 11.91
CA PRO A 26 -14.75 -28.85 12.32
C PRO A 26 -14.74 -27.77 11.25
N THR A 27 -15.88 -27.13 11.02
CA THR A 27 -16.05 -26.09 9.99
C THR A 27 -14.97 -25.01 10.09
N ASP A 28 -14.68 -24.51 11.29
CA ASP A 28 -13.68 -23.46 11.49
C ASP A 28 -12.25 -23.91 11.16
N THR A 29 -11.90 -25.17 11.41
CA THR A 29 -10.60 -25.75 11.03
C THR A 29 -10.46 -25.83 9.52
N LEU A 30 -11.51 -26.24 8.81
CA LEU A 30 -11.54 -26.29 7.35
C LEU A 30 -11.46 -24.87 6.75
N LEU A 31 -12.20 -23.92 7.31
CA LEU A 31 -12.16 -22.53 6.87
C LEU A 31 -10.78 -21.88 7.09
N ALA A 32 -10.14 -22.16 8.24
CA ALA A 32 -8.77 -21.71 8.52
C ALA A 32 -7.75 -22.30 7.53
N HIS A 33 -7.93 -23.55 7.10
CA HIS A 33 -7.09 -24.14 6.05
C HIS A 33 -7.22 -23.39 4.73
N PHE A 34 -8.44 -23.12 4.26
CA PHE A 34 -8.66 -22.35 3.04
C PHE A 34 -8.14 -20.92 3.14
N TYR A 35 -8.33 -20.26 4.28
CA TYR A 35 -7.80 -18.93 4.56
C TYR A 35 -6.28 -18.89 4.45
N ASN A 36 -5.58 -19.77 5.17
CA ASN A 36 -4.12 -19.80 5.15
C ASN A 36 -3.57 -20.12 3.76
N ARG A 37 -4.23 -21.03 3.02
CA ARG A 37 -3.86 -21.33 1.64
C ARG A 37 -4.05 -20.10 0.73
N ALA A 38 -5.17 -19.40 0.85
CA ALA A 38 -5.42 -18.20 0.06
C ALA A 38 -4.40 -17.09 0.39
N ALA A 39 -4.10 -16.86 1.68
CA ALA A 39 -3.12 -15.87 2.11
C ALA A 39 -1.72 -16.14 1.54
N ASN A 40 -1.23 -17.37 1.63
CA ASN A 40 0.06 -17.77 1.06
C ASN A 40 0.09 -17.56 -0.46
N LEU A 41 -0.97 -17.95 -1.16
CA LEU A 41 -1.07 -17.77 -2.62
C LEU A 41 -1.11 -16.29 -3.02
N MET A 42 -1.72 -15.42 -2.20
CA MET A 42 -1.70 -13.97 -2.42
C MET A 42 -0.29 -13.40 -2.24
N GLU A 43 0.47 -13.85 -1.24
CA GLU A 43 1.87 -13.44 -1.04
C GLU A 43 2.77 -13.86 -2.21
N GLU A 44 2.52 -15.03 -2.80
CA GLU A 44 3.22 -15.55 -3.96
C GLU A 44 2.75 -14.92 -5.28
N GLY A 45 1.67 -14.11 -5.27
CA GLY A 45 1.09 -13.49 -6.45
C GLY A 45 0.20 -14.41 -7.30
N HIS A 46 -0.16 -15.59 -6.77
CA HIS A 46 -1.02 -16.58 -7.42
C HIS A 46 -2.51 -16.28 -7.19
N TYR A 47 -2.97 -15.12 -7.63
CA TYR A 47 -4.30 -14.56 -7.30
C TYR A 47 -5.48 -15.43 -7.76
N ASP A 48 -5.39 -16.10 -8.92
CA ASP A 48 -6.46 -16.99 -9.40
C ASP A 48 -6.62 -18.24 -8.52
N GLU A 49 -5.53 -18.74 -7.96
CA GLU A 49 -5.56 -19.89 -7.05
C GLU A 49 -6.04 -19.47 -5.66
N ALA A 50 -5.66 -18.27 -5.20
CA ALA A 50 -6.17 -17.66 -3.99
C ALA A 50 -7.70 -17.49 -4.06
N GLN A 51 -8.24 -17.00 -5.20
CA GLN A 51 -9.67 -16.89 -5.43
C GLN A 51 -10.37 -18.24 -5.31
N ARG A 52 -9.83 -19.31 -5.95
CA ARG A 52 -10.41 -20.66 -5.84
C ARG A 52 -10.42 -21.16 -4.39
N SER A 53 -9.45 -20.80 -3.59
CA SER A 53 -9.40 -21.16 -2.17
C SER A 53 -10.51 -20.44 -1.38
N PHE A 54 -10.75 -19.15 -1.63
CA PHE A 54 -11.88 -18.43 -1.04
C PHE A 54 -13.22 -18.99 -1.50
N ASP A 55 -13.39 -19.33 -2.78
CA ASP A 55 -14.63 -19.93 -3.31
C ASP A 55 -14.92 -21.24 -2.57
N SER A 56 -13.90 -22.07 -2.32
CA SER A 56 -14.02 -23.32 -1.53
C SER A 56 -14.44 -23.03 -0.08
N ALA A 57 -13.87 -21.98 0.55
CA ALA A 57 -14.25 -21.57 1.88
C ALA A 57 -15.73 -21.16 1.95
N PHE A 58 -16.20 -20.33 1.00
CA PHE A 58 -17.58 -19.84 0.98
C PHE A 58 -18.59 -20.93 0.57
N ALA A 59 -18.19 -21.98 -0.14
CA ALA A 59 -19.00 -23.15 -0.42
C ALA A 59 -19.18 -24.08 0.80
N THR A 60 -18.42 -23.87 1.87
CA THR A 60 -18.50 -24.69 3.09
C THR A 60 -19.83 -24.48 3.81
N ARG A 61 -20.46 -25.58 4.21
CA ARG A 61 -21.75 -25.56 4.93
C ARG A 61 -21.63 -24.72 6.20
N ASN A 62 -22.62 -23.87 6.46
CA ASN A 62 -22.72 -23.03 7.65
C ASN A 62 -21.60 -21.96 7.78
N VAL A 63 -20.84 -21.65 6.72
CA VAL A 63 -19.76 -20.65 6.75
C VAL A 63 -20.20 -19.31 7.39
N LYS A 64 -21.41 -18.85 7.12
CA LYS A 64 -21.96 -17.58 7.64
C LYS A 64 -22.13 -17.55 9.15
N HIS A 65 -22.17 -18.71 9.82
CA HIS A 65 -22.26 -18.83 11.27
C HIS A 65 -20.90 -18.99 11.95
N SER A 66 -19.84 -19.10 11.17
CA SER A 66 -18.47 -19.17 11.67
C SER A 66 -17.93 -17.77 12.01
N PHE A 67 -17.13 -17.70 13.08
CA PHE A 67 -16.37 -16.48 13.38
C PHE A 67 -15.34 -16.14 12.27
N MET A 68 -14.95 -17.12 11.44
CA MET A 68 -14.08 -16.93 10.29
C MET A 68 -14.76 -16.17 9.13
N TYR A 69 -16.08 -16.13 9.07
CA TYR A 69 -16.80 -15.55 7.94
C TYR A 69 -16.41 -14.08 7.64
N PRO A 70 -16.42 -13.16 8.60
CA PRO A 70 -16.00 -11.78 8.34
C PRO A 70 -14.50 -11.66 8.00
N ILE A 71 -13.67 -12.55 8.52
CA ILE A 71 -12.23 -12.59 8.19
C ILE A 71 -12.05 -13.00 6.73
N LEU A 72 -12.75 -14.05 6.27
CA LEU A 72 -12.74 -14.49 4.88
C LEU A 72 -13.25 -13.40 3.94
N LEU A 73 -14.35 -12.72 4.30
CA LEU A 73 -14.87 -11.59 3.51
C LEU A 73 -13.83 -10.47 3.37
N ASN A 74 -13.14 -10.14 4.47
CA ASN A 74 -12.13 -9.10 4.47
C ASN A 74 -10.96 -9.45 3.54
N GLU A 75 -10.42 -10.65 3.65
CA GLU A 75 -9.25 -11.07 2.87
C GLU A 75 -9.60 -11.27 1.39
N GLN A 76 -10.78 -11.81 1.07
CA GLN A 76 -11.22 -11.89 -0.32
C GLN A 76 -11.42 -10.49 -0.93
N ALA A 77 -11.98 -9.55 -0.18
CA ALA A 77 -12.09 -8.17 -0.64
C ALA A 77 -10.71 -7.54 -0.89
N THR A 78 -9.70 -7.86 -0.06
CA THR A 78 -8.32 -7.44 -0.28
C THR A 78 -7.75 -8.05 -1.57
N LEU A 79 -7.99 -9.34 -1.83
CA LEU A 79 -7.63 -9.97 -3.11
C LEU A 79 -8.28 -9.23 -4.30
N LEU A 80 -9.57 -8.89 -4.20
CA LEU A 80 -10.29 -8.17 -5.26
C LEU A 80 -9.68 -6.78 -5.54
N ILE A 81 -9.17 -6.09 -4.50
CA ILE A 81 -8.40 -4.84 -4.69
C ILE A 81 -7.13 -5.10 -5.50
N TYR A 82 -6.36 -6.14 -5.17
CA TYR A 82 -5.13 -6.47 -5.89
C TYR A 82 -5.35 -6.82 -7.37
N VAL A 83 -6.46 -7.49 -7.69
CA VAL A 83 -6.80 -7.83 -9.09
C VAL A 83 -7.62 -6.73 -9.80
N GLY A 84 -7.81 -5.57 -9.14
CA GLY A 84 -8.47 -4.41 -9.74
C GLY A 84 -10.00 -4.47 -9.80
N LYS A 85 -10.65 -5.43 -9.13
CA LYS A 85 -12.11 -5.56 -9.03
C LYS A 85 -12.67 -4.69 -7.89
N THR A 86 -12.48 -3.39 -8.02
CA THR A 86 -12.71 -2.43 -6.93
C THR A 86 -14.15 -2.32 -6.48
N GLU A 87 -15.13 -2.43 -7.40
CA GLU A 87 -16.57 -2.37 -7.06
C GLU A 87 -17.01 -3.57 -6.21
N GLU A 88 -16.55 -4.78 -6.60
CA GLU A 88 -16.84 -6.01 -5.84
C GLU A 88 -16.18 -5.94 -4.46
N ALA A 89 -14.92 -5.49 -4.41
CA ALA A 89 -14.19 -5.28 -3.16
C ALA A 89 -14.90 -4.29 -2.24
N PHE A 90 -15.40 -3.19 -2.79
CA PHE A 90 -16.11 -2.16 -2.04
C PHE A 90 -17.39 -2.68 -1.39
N ALA A 91 -18.22 -3.41 -2.17
CA ALA A 91 -19.42 -4.05 -1.64
C ALA A 91 -19.06 -5.04 -0.52
N MET A 92 -18.03 -5.85 -0.72
CA MET A 92 -17.60 -6.87 0.23
C MET A 92 -17.02 -6.27 1.52
N LYS A 93 -16.16 -5.23 1.44
CA LYS A 93 -15.63 -4.52 2.62
C LYS A 93 -16.75 -3.90 3.46
N LYS A 94 -17.79 -3.32 2.83
CA LYS A 94 -18.95 -2.82 3.58
C LYS A 94 -19.72 -3.92 4.31
N ASN A 95 -19.76 -5.13 3.76
CA ASN A 95 -20.40 -6.27 4.40
C ASN A 95 -19.62 -6.79 5.63
N VAL A 96 -18.35 -6.40 5.80
CA VAL A 96 -17.56 -6.73 7.00
C VAL A 96 -17.92 -5.82 8.18
N LEU A 97 -18.31 -4.56 7.92
CA LEU A 97 -18.52 -3.54 8.98
C LEU A 97 -19.44 -3.99 10.15
N PRO A 98 -20.58 -4.67 9.92
CA PRO A 98 -21.43 -5.12 11.02
C PRO A 98 -20.77 -6.13 11.97
N TYR A 99 -19.72 -6.81 11.51
CA TYR A 99 -19.02 -7.82 12.28
C TYR A 99 -17.80 -7.28 13.04
N LEU A 100 -17.26 -6.10 12.65
CA LEU A 100 -16.07 -5.54 13.27
C LEU A 100 -16.16 -5.45 14.82
N PRO A 101 -17.27 -5.05 15.43
CA PRO A 101 -17.36 -5.00 16.89
C PRO A 101 -17.18 -6.36 17.59
N GLN A 102 -17.29 -7.46 16.83
CA GLN A 102 -17.14 -8.83 17.34
C GLN A 102 -15.74 -9.40 17.09
N ILE A 103 -14.91 -8.69 16.33
CA ILE A 103 -13.55 -9.08 15.97
C ILE A 103 -12.60 -8.42 16.97
N ASP A 104 -12.06 -9.19 17.92
CA ASP A 104 -11.06 -8.72 18.87
C ASP A 104 -9.65 -8.75 18.25
N ASP A 105 -9.49 -8.04 17.13
CA ASP A 105 -8.25 -7.93 16.38
C ASP A 105 -8.17 -6.54 15.74
N LEU A 106 -7.42 -5.64 16.37
CA LEU A 106 -7.27 -4.25 15.91
C LEU A 106 -6.61 -4.17 14.53
N GLU A 107 -5.73 -5.10 14.17
CA GLU A 107 -5.12 -5.13 12.83
C GLU A 107 -6.17 -5.33 11.74
N LYS A 108 -7.18 -6.16 11.99
CA LYS A 108 -8.31 -6.32 11.06
C LYS A 108 -9.15 -5.06 10.97
N HIS A 109 -9.40 -4.36 12.08
CA HIS A 109 -10.08 -3.06 12.05
C HIS A 109 -9.31 -2.05 11.21
N ILE A 110 -7.98 -1.94 11.41
CA ILE A 110 -7.10 -1.05 10.64
C ILE A 110 -7.22 -1.37 9.14
N SER A 111 -7.06 -2.64 8.78
CA SER A 111 -7.13 -3.10 7.38
C SER A 111 -8.47 -2.74 6.73
N VAL A 112 -9.60 -3.08 7.38
CA VAL A 112 -10.95 -2.80 6.85
C VAL A 112 -11.18 -1.30 6.66
N TYR A 113 -10.86 -0.49 7.65
CA TYR A 113 -11.06 0.96 7.57
C TYR A 113 -10.13 1.62 6.54
N ASN A 114 -8.85 1.22 6.49
CA ASN A 114 -7.90 1.72 5.50
C ASN A 114 -8.36 1.41 4.07
N ASP A 115 -8.78 0.17 3.82
CA ASP A 115 -9.23 -0.24 2.49
C ASP A 115 -10.54 0.47 2.09
N LEU A 116 -11.48 0.65 3.02
CA LEU A 116 -12.66 1.47 2.76
C LEU A 116 -12.28 2.92 2.44
N GLY A 117 -11.36 3.51 3.19
CA GLY A 117 -10.82 4.84 2.89
C GLY A 117 -10.23 4.91 1.49
N LEU A 118 -9.41 3.91 1.08
CA LEU A 118 -8.85 3.83 -0.26
C LEU A 118 -9.94 3.73 -1.35
N LEU A 119 -10.94 2.88 -1.15
CA LEU A 119 -12.03 2.68 -2.10
C LEU A 119 -12.92 3.93 -2.23
N TYR A 120 -13.28 4.58 -1.11
CA TYR A 120 -13.99 5.87 -1.16
C TYR A 120 -13.18 6.96 -1.85
N ARG A 121 -11.85 6.98 -1.69
CA ARG A 121 -10.97 7.91 -2.42
C ARG A 121 -11.00 7.69 -3.92
N GLN A 122 -11.04 6.44 -4.39
CA GLN A 122 -11.19 6.13 -5.82
C GLN A 122 -12.50 6.66 -6.39
N HIS A 123 -13.57 6.66 -5.58
CA HIS A 123 -14.86 7.27 -5.92
C HIS A 123 -14.93 8.79 -5.69
N GLN A 124 -13.82 9.44 -5.33
CA GLN A 124 -13.73 10.87 -5.05
C GLN A 124 -14.66 11.35 -3.91
N MET A 125 -15.04 10.46 -3.00
CA MET A 125 -15.89 10.74 -1.84
C MET A 125 -15.03 11.16 -0.64
N ASN A 126 -14.51 12.39 -0.67
CA ASN A 126 -13.47 12.86 0.25
C ASN A 126 -13.88 12.79 1.74
N ASP A 127 -15.12 13.13 2.08
CA ASP A 127 -15.61 13.08 3.48
C ASP A 127 -15.63 11.64 4.01
N SER A 128 -16.13 10.69 3.22
CA SER A 128 -16.12 9.27 3.58
C SER A 128 -14.69 8.72 3.65
N THR A 129 -13.83 9.15 2.72
CA THR A 129 -12.40 8.79 2.74
C THR A 129 -11.74 9.20 4.04
N LEU A 130 -11.90 10.46 4.43
CA LEU A 130 -11.32 10.99 5.67
C LEU A 130 -11.91 10.32 6.90
N TYR A 131 -13.22 10.06 6.92
CA TYR A 131 -13.88 9.36 8.00
C TYR A 131 -13.27 7.97 8.25
N TYR A 132 -13.10 7.18 7.18
CA TYR A 132 -12.55 5.83 7.34
C TYR A 132 -11.04 5.82 7.61
N TYR A 133 -10.27 6.74 7.03
CA TYR A 133 -8.85 6.86 7.37
C TYR A 133 -8.65 7.30 8.83
N ASN A 134 -9.49 8.18 9.38
CA ASN A 134 -9.42 8.54 10.79
C ASN A 134 -9.73 7.34 11.70
N LYS A 135 -10.76 6.54 11.37
CA LYS A 135 -11.02 5.28 12.10
C LYS A 135 -9.85 4.30 12.03
N ALA A 136 -9.21 4.18 10.86
CA ALA A 136 -8.02 3.35 10.70
C ALA A 136 -6.86 3.89 11.56
N LEU A 137 -6.65 5.21 11.59
CA LEU A 137 -5.61 5.86 12.38
C LEU A 137 -5.83 5.67 13.88
N ASP A 138 -7.07 5.86 14.36
CA ASP A 138 -7.42 5.64 15.77
C ASP A 138 -7.11 4.19 16.18
N SER A 139 -7.50 3.21 15.35
CA SER A 139 -7.19 1.80 15.59
C SER A 139 -5.68 1.50 15.54
N ALA A 140 -4.95 2.14 14.62
CA ALA A 140 -3.50 1.96 14.49
C ALA A 140 -2.73 2.55 15.69
N LEU A 141 -3.17 3.71 16.19
CA LEU A 141 -2.61 4.32 17.39
C LEU A 141 -2.87 3.46 18.63
N GLN A 142 -4.07 2.87 18.74
CA GLN A 142 -4.38 1.93 19.81
C GLN A 142 -3.58 0.63 19.71
N TYR A 143 -3.34 0.15 18.50
CA TYR A 143 -2.56 -1.06 18.23
C TYR A 143 -1.06 -0.84 18.47
N GLY A 144 -0.58 0.39 18.26
CA GLY A 144 0.79 0.81 18.53
C GLY A 144 1.81 0.36 17.46
N ASP A 145 1.37 0.07 16.24
CA ASP A 145 2.26 -0.31 15.15
C ASP A 145 2.69 0.90 14.33
N GLU A 146 3.97 1.20 14.35
CA GLU A 146 4.60 2.35 13.69
C GLU A 146 4.39 2.32 12.16
N SER A 147 4.41 1.12 11.55
CA SER A 147 4.23 0.97 10.12
C SER A 147 2.80 1.31 9.69
N TRP A 148 1.79 0.83 10.43
CA TRP A 148 0.40 1.15 10.15
C TRP A 148 0.10 2.63 10.33
N ILE A 149 0.58 3.24 11.42
CA ILE A 149 0.38 4.66 11.67
C ILE A 149 0.98 5.50 10.54
N ALA A 150 2.25 5.22 10.15
CA ALA A 150 2.91 5.91 9.05
C ALA A 150 2.17 5.72 7.72
N HIS A 151 1.72 4.50 7.43
CA HIS A 151 0.98 4.18 6.21
C HIS A 151 -0.33 4.95 6.10
N ILE A 152 -1.13 5.00 7.17
CA ILE A 152 -2.42 5.70 7.16
C ILE A 152 -2.21 7.21 7.10
N CYS A 153 -1.25 7.76 7.83
CA CYS A 153 -0.88 9.18 7.74
C CYS A 153 -0.45 9.56 6.33
N ASN A 154 0.28 8.68 5.61
CA ASN A 154 0.60 8.85 4.21
C ASN A 154 -0.66 8.92 3.34
N ASN A 155 -1.63 8.05 3.55
CA ASN A 155 -2.88 8.04 2.80
C ASN A 155 -3.71 9.31 3.05
N VAL A 156 -3.77 9.78 4.29
CA VAL A 156 -4.44 11.05 4.65
C VAL A 156 -3.72 12.25 4.02
N SER A 157 -2.38 12.25 4.05
CA SER A 157 -1.61 13.34 3.45
C SER A 157 -1.80 13.43 1.93
N ILE A 158 -1.87 12.27 1.24
CA ILE A 158 -2.19 12.21 -0.19
C ILE A 158 -3.61 12.72 -0.47
N LEU A 159 -4.60 12.41 0.39
CA LEU A 159 -5.95 12.95 0.25
C LEU A 159 -5.93 14.47 0.31
N TYR A 160 -5.32 15.06 1.35
CA TYR A 160 -5.23 16.52 1.51
C TYR A 160 -4.43 17.17 0.38
N PHE A 161 -3.36 16.55 -0.10
CA PHE A 161 -2.61 16.99 -1.26
C PHE A 161 -3.49 17.06 -2.52
N ASN A 162 -4.30 16.03 -2.78
CA ASN A 162 -5.16 15.98 -3.96
C ASN A 162 -6.27 17.04 -3.93
N ILE A 163 -6.81 17.36 -2.75
CA ILE A 163 -7.81 18.41 -2.56
C ILE A 163 -7.19 19.82 -2.33
N ARG A 164 -5.87 19.94 -2.54
CA ARG A 164 -5.11 21.19 -2.44
C ARG A 164 -5.04 21.84 -1.05
N GLN A 165 -5.30 21.08 0.00
CA GLN A 165 -5.08 21.50 1.39
C GLN A 165 -3.65 21.14 1.82
N LEU A 166 -2.67 21.94 1.32
CA LEU A 166 -1.26 21.60 1.44
C LEU A 166 -0.72 21.68 2.87
N ASP A 167 -1.27 22.55 3.71
CA ASP A 167 -0.86 22.65 5.12
C ASP A 167 -1.26 21.41 5.91
N GLU A 168 -2.46 20.88 5.70
CA GLU A 168 -2.90 19.62 6.31
C GLU A 168 -2.11 18.44 5.73
N ALA A 169 -1.83 18.44 4.42
CA ALA A 169 -0.97 17.43 3.80
C ALA A 169 0.43 17.41 4.44
N GLU A 170 1.02 18.58 4.71
CA GLU A 170 2.31 18.70 5.38
C GLU A 170 2.26 18.13 6.79
N LYS A 171 1.25 18.50 7.58
CA LYS A 171 1.07 18.03 8.95
C LYS A 171 1.01 16.50 9.04
N TYR A 172 0.18 15.86 8.21
CA TYR A 172 0.08 14.40 8.21
C TYR A 172 1.35 13.73 7.65
N THR A 173 2.03 14.34 6.69
CA THR A 173 3.31 13.84 6.20
C THR A 173 4.42 13.96 7.24
N ASP A 174 4.44 15.01 8.05
CA ASP A 174 5.42 15.15 9.13
C ASP A 174 5.15 14.10 10.22
N MET A 175 3.88 13.87 10.59
CA MET A 175 3.49 12.76 11.47
C MET A 175 3.89 11.39 10.90
N ALA A 176 3.59 11.12 9.63
CA ALA A 176 4.03 9.90 8.95
C ALA A 176 5.55 9.70 9.03
N THR A 177 6.33 10.79 8.89
CA THR A 177 7.79 10.76 8.92
C THR A 177 8.33 10.39 10.31
N GLU A 178 7.70 10.85 11.39
CA GLU A 178 8.08 10.49 12.76
C GLU A 178 7.88 8.99 13.02
N HIS A 179 6.76 8.43 12.60
CA HIS A 179 6.48 7.01 12.74
C HIS A 179 7.33 6.15 11.79
N ALA A 180 7.52 6.60 10.55
CA ALA A 180 8.39 5.91 9.57
C ALA A 180 9.86 5.87 9.98
N ALA A 181 10.32 6.75 10.86
CA ALA A 181 11.67 6.68 11.41
C ALA A 181 11.85 5.56 12.44
N ARG A 182 10.76 5.01 12.97
CA ARG A 182 10.75 3.94 14.00
C ARG A 182 10.31 2.59 13.45
N THR A 183 9.80 2.54 12.21
CA THR A 183 9.41 1.28 11.58
C THR A 183 10.60 0.48 11.08
N GLU A 184 10.51 -0.86 11.18
CA GLU A 184 11.43 -1.78 10.53
C GLU A 184 11.06 -2.07 9.06
N ASP A 185 9.91 -1.55 8.57
CA ASP A 185 9.46 -1.74 7.20
C ASP A 185 10.11 -0.72 6.26
N PRO A 186 11.11 -1.13 5.44
CA PRO A 186 11.81 -0.21 4.57
C PRO A 186 10.93 0.35 3.46
N PHE A 187 9.85 -0.36 3.07
CA PHE A 187 8.94 0.11 2.03
C PHE A 187 8.05 1.26 2.55
N VAL A 188 7.56 1.17 3.78
CA VAL A 188 6.82 2.25 4.43
C VAL A 188 7.71 3.47 4.59
N ALA A 189 8.93 3.30 5.11
CA ALA A 189 9.90 4.39 5.25
C ALA A 189 10.22 5.06 3.89
N PHE A 190 10.53 4.26 2.87
CA PHE A 190 10.78 4.73 1.51
C PHE A 190 9.62 5.55 0.93
N THR A 191 8.41 5.00 1.03
CA THR A 191 7.20 5.65 0.49
C THR A 191 6.90 6.97 1.22
N THR A 192 7.06 7.00 2.54
CA THR A 192 6.88 8.21 3.34
C THR A 192 7.82 9.34 2.90
N TRP A 193 9.11 9.04 2.70
CA TRP A 193 10.06 10.05 2.24
C TRP A 193 9.76 10.55 0.84
N GLN A 194 9.21 9.72 -0.07
CA GLN A 194 8.79 10.14 -1.40
C GLN A 194 7.60 11.10 -1.35
N ILE A 195 6.58 10.76 -0.53
CA ILE A 195 5.38 11.60 -0.35
C ILE A 195 5.80 12.95 0.25
N ARG A 196 6.63 12.93 1.29
CA ARG A 196 7.15 14.13 1.92
C ARG A 196 7.90 15.02 0.92
N ALA A 197 8.76 14.45 0.09
CA ALA A 197 9.47 15.19 -0.94
C ALA A 197 8.51 15.90 -1.90
N THR A 198 7.44 15.20 -2.31
CA THR A 198 6.42 15.76 -3.21
C THR A 198 5.68 16.93 -2.56
N ILE A 199 5.21 16.78 -1.32
CA ILE A 199 4.47 17.82 -0.60
C ILE A 199 5.36 19.04 -0.32
N LYS A 200 6.61 18.82 0.17
CA LYS A 200 7.55 19.93 0.40
C LYS A 200 7.88 20.67 -0.90
N ALA A 201 7.99 19.98 -2.03
CA ALA A 201 8.19 20.62 -3.33
C ALA A 201 6.98 21.48 -3.73
N GLU A 202 5.75 21.00 -3.54
CA GLU A 202 4.54 21.82 -3.83
C GLU A 202 4.42 23.04 -2.92
N LEU A 203 4.86 22.96 -1.68
CA LEU A 203 4.97 24.08 -0.75
C LEU A 203 6.15 25.02 -1.03
N ASN A 204 6.88 24.79 -2.14
CA ASN A 204 8.11 25.49 -2.50
C ASN A 204 9.25 25.42 -1.45
N LYS A 205 9.20 24.42 -0.53
CA LYS A 205 10.24 24.12 0.43
C LYS A 205 11.29 23.18 -0.22
N LEU A 206 12.00 23.72 -1.25
CA LEU A 206 12.79 22.89 -2.16
C LEU A 206 13.98 22.17 -1.49
N ASP A 207 14.60 22.79 -0.48
CA ASP A 207 15.71 22.14 0.26
C ASP A 207 15.23 20.97 1.14
N ASP A 208 14.04 21.07 1.74
CA ASP A 208 13.43 19.99 2.49
C ASP A 208 12.94 18.86 1.57
N ALA A 209 12.44 19.22 0.38
CA ALA A 209 12.12 18.25 -0.67
C ALA A 209 13.37 17.49 -1.13
N GLU A 210 14.49 18.18 -1.32
CA GLU A 210 15.77 17.54 -1.67
C GLU A 210 16.27 16.58 -0.57
N LYS A 211 16.26 17.02 0.70
CA LYS A 211 16.61 16.16 1.82
C LYS A 211 15.75 14.90 1.88
N SER A 212 14.44 15.05 1.63
CA SER A 212 13.49 13.92 1.63
C SER A 212 13.76 12.96 0.47
N ASN A 213 13.99 13.48 -0.74
CA ASN A 213 14.38 12.66 -1.90
C ASN A 213 15.69 11.91 -1.66
N ARG A 214 16.69 12.55 -1.03
CA ARG A 214 17.97 11.90 -0.69
C ARG A 214 17.78 10.76 0.31
N LYS A 215 16.87 10.92 1.29
CA LYS A 215 16.55 9.83 2.23
C LYS A 215 15.85 8.67 1.54
N ALA A 216 14.85 8.94 0.68
CA ALA A 216 14.22 7.90 -0.13
C ALA A 216 15.24 7.17 -1.02
N TRP A 217 16.14 7.92 -1.65
CA TRP A 217 17.21 7.37 -2.47
C TRP A 217 18.17 6.47 -1.66
N ASN A 218 18.55 6.90 -0.47
CA ASN A 218 19.42 6.09 0.39
C ASN A 218 18.77 4.77 0.77
N ILE A 219 17.48 4.79 1.13
CA ILE A 219 16.72 3.54 1.39
C ILE A 219 16.69 2.66 0.13
N ALA A 220 16.44 3.25 -1.05
CA ALA A 220 16.43 2.53 -2.32
C ALA A 220 17.78 1.87 -2.66
N CYS A 221 18.90 2.42 -2.19
CA CYS A 221 20.22 1.84 -2.40
C CYS A 221 20.52 0.62 -1.51
N HIS A 222 19.73 0.40 -0.46
CA HIS A 222 19.92 -0.69 0.51
C HIS A 222 18.72 -1.65 0.53
N GLY A 223 17.76 -1.49 -0.41
CA GLY A 223 16.57 -2.35 -0.53
C GLY A 223 16.92 -3.71 -1.11
N GLU A 224 16.77 -4.76 -0.32
CA GLU A 224 17.08 -6.14 -0.73
C GLU A 224 16.23 -6.56 -1.94
N GLY A 225 16.90 -6.96 -3.02
CA GLY A 225 16.30 -7.61 -4.20
C GLY A 225 15.53 -6.70 -5.17
N ASN A 226 15.25 -5.43 -4.81
CA ASN A 226 14.43 -4.51 -5.62
C ASN A 226 15.08 -3.13 -5.82
N GLU A 227 16.39 -3.02 -5.62
CA GLU A 227 17.10 -1.74 -5.64
C GLU A 227 16.85 -0.90 -6.90
N ASP A 228 16.98 -1.50 -8.08
CA ASP A 228 16.83 -0.76 -9.33
C ASP A 228 15.38 -0.27 -9.54
N LEU A 229 14.37 -1.05 -9.10
CA LEU A 229 12.97 -0.62 -9.11
C LEU A 229 12.71 0.55 -8.15
N TRP A 230 13.30 0.52 -6.96
CA TRP A 230 13.14 1.60 -5.99
C TRP A 230 13.90 2.85 -6.43
N LYS A 231 15.11 2.69 -6.97
CA LYS A 231 15.90 3.79 -7.54
C LYS A 231 15.15 4.50 -8.67
N ILE A 232 14.62 3.75 -9.64
CA ILE A 232 13.88 4.34 -10.76
C ILE A 232 12.60 5.05 -10.29
N ARG A 233 11.94 4.54 -9.23
CA ARG A 233 10.77 5.17 -8.61
C ARG A 233 11.08 6.52 -7.94
N CYS A 234 12.32 6.78 -7.52
CA CYS A 234 12.74 8.08 -6.99
C CYS A 234 12.87 9.16 -8.07
N LEU A 235 13.19 8.78 -9.31
CA LEU A 235 13.61 9.72 -10.34
C LEU A 235 12.56 10.76 -10.73
N PRO A 236 11.25 10.45 -10.84
CA PRO A 236 10.22 11.45 -11.10
C PRO A 236 10.23 12.62 -10.10
N GLY A 237 10.38 12.31 -8.81
CA GLY A 237 10.50 13.31 -7.77
C GLY A 237 11.77 14.16 -7.87
N MET A 238 12.90 13.53 -8.22
CA MET A 238 14.17 14.20 -8.48
C MET A 238 14.08 15.16 -9.68
N LEU A 239 13.55 14.67 -10.82
CA LEU A 239 13.40 15.49 -12.03
C LEU A 239 12.56 16.74 -11.76
N ARG A 240 11.37 16.57 -11.15
CA ARG A 240 10.49 17.68 -10.79
C ARG A 240 11.15 18.67 -9.84
N LEU A 241 11.91 18.18 -8.86
CA LEU A 241 12.65 19.04 -7.92
C LEU A 241 13.68 19.89 -8.63
N PHE A 242 14.52 19.29 -9.50
CA PHE A 242 15.58 20.02 -10.18
C PHE A 242 15.09 20.90 -11.32
N GLU A 243 13.92 20.62 -11.91
CA GLU A 243 13.20 21.56 -12.77
C GLU A 243 12.84 22.83 -11.98
N ARG A 244 12.25 22.69 -10.78
CA ARG A 244 11.90 23.83 -9.93
C ARG A 244 13.12 24.59 -9.40
N LYS A 245 14.25 23.92 -9.21
CA LYS A 245 15.54 24.55 -8.82
C LYS A 245 16.29 25.14 -10.01
N GLU A 246 15.78 25.00 -11.25
CA GLU A 246 16.41 25.44 -12.47
C GLU A 246 17.85 24.91 -12.66
N GLN A 247 18.06 23.61 -12.35
CA GLN A 247 19.36 22.94 -12.40
C GLN A 247 19.44 21.95 -13.57
N PRO A 248 19.76 22.40 -14.81
CA PRO A 248 19.75 21.56 -16.00
C PRO A 248 20.75 20.40 -15.94
N ASP A 249 21.92 20.60 -15.34
CA ASP A 249 22.93 19.55 -15.22
C ASP A 249 22.46 18.38 -14.34
N SER A 250 21.73 18.71 -13.25
CA SER A 250 21.10 17.71 -12.39
C SER A 250 20.02 16.93 -13.12
N ILE A 251 19.21 17.62 -13.93
CA ILE A 251 18.17 16.98 -14.76
C ILE A 251 18.83 16.00 -15.73
N ASP A 252 19.86 16.41 -16.46
CA ASP A 252 20.58 15.56 -17.42
C ASP A 252 21.22 14.34 -16.74
N HIS A 253 21.78 14.53 -15.55
CA HIS A 253 22.30 13.42 -14.74
C HIS A 253 21.21 12.38 -14.43
N TYR A 254 20.05 12.79 -13.92
CA TYR A 254 18.98 11.86 -13.53
C TYR A 254 18.26 11.24 -14.72
N LEU A 255 18.14 11.95 -15.85
CA LEU A 255 17.65 11.37 -17.11
C LEU A 255 18.58 10.25 -17.60
N LYS A 256 19.89 10.49 -17.62
CA LYS A 256 20.90 9.48 -18.00
C LYS A 256 20.87 8.27 -17.07
N LEU A 257 20.79 8.50 -15.77
CA LEU A 257 20.71 7.44 -14.78
C LEU A 257 19.43 6.59 -14.95
N GLY A 258 18.28 7.23 -15.15
CA GLY A 258 17.00 6.54 -15.34
C GLY A 258 16.99 5.72 -16.64
N ASN A 259 17.55 6.23 -17.73
CA ASN A 259 17.71 5.47 -18.98
C ASN A 259 18.57 4.21 -18.80
N LYS A 260 19.59 4.26 -17.95
CA LYS A 260 20.40 3.09 -17.59
C LYS A 260 19.62 2.08 -16.73
N LEU A 261 18.83 2.57 -15.78
CA LEU A 261 18.01 1.72 -14.90
C LEU A 261 16.87 1.04 -15.65
N LEU A 262 16.26 1.70 -16.65
CA LEU A 262 15.22 1.11 -17.51
C LEU A 262 15.65 -0.17 -18.21
N GLN A 263 16.96 -0.36 -18.47
CA GLN A 263 17.49 -1.58 -19.09
C GLN A 263 17.53 -2.77 -18.12
N ARG A 264 17.31 -2.54 -16.83
CA ARG A 264 17.46 -3.54 -15.75
C ARG A 264 16.16 -3.86 -15.03
N VAL A 265 15.11 -3.10 -15.31
CA VAL A 265 13.79 -3.28 -14.67
C VAL A 265 12.76 -3.71 -15.72
N PRO A 266 11.70 -4.44 -15.32
CA PRO A 266 10.61 -4.78 -16.23
C PRO A 266 9.95 -3.51 -16.79
N SER A 267 9.84 -3.42 -18.13
CA SER A 267 9.30 -2.23 -18.81
C SER A 267 7.84 -1.95 -18.49
N ASN A 268 7.07 -2.97 -18.09
CA ASN A 268 5.67 -2.87 -17.67
C ASN A 268 5.51 -2.60 -16.18
N SER A 269 6.60 -2.41 -15.42
CA SER A 269 6.50 -2.05 -14.00
C SER A 269 5.98 -0.62 -13.83
N ILE A 270 5.17 -0.38 -12.79
CA ILE A 270 4.65 0.95 -12.45
C ILE A 270 5.80 1.98 -12.30
N ALA A 271 6.94 1.55 -11.75
CA ALA A 271 8.10 2.40 -11.57
C ALA A 271 8.73 2.83 -12.92
N ALA A 272 8.86 1.89 -13.86
CA ALA A 272 9.38 2.19 -15.20
C ALA A 272 8.44 3.12 -15.96
N ILE A 273 7.14 2.82 -15.96
CA ILE A 273 6.11 3.64 -16.61
C ILE A 273 6.12 5.07 -16.03
N GLY A 274 6.15 5.20 -14.69
CA GLY A 274 6.18 6.50 -14.02
C GLY A 274 7.43 7.33 -14.37
N PHE A 275 8.59 6.69 -14.51
CA PHE A 275 9.79 7.38 -14.97
C PHE A 275 9.70 7.79 -16.44
N ILE A 276 9.20 6.91 -17.33
CA ILE A 276 9.03 7.22 -18.77
C ILE A 276 8.12 8.43 -18.94
N GLN A 277 6.98 8.47 -18.25
CA GLN A 277 6.05 9.61 -18.26
C GLN A 277 6.70 10.89 -17.74
N SER A 278 7.45 10.81 -16.65
CA SER A 278 8.17 11.98 -16.10
C SER A 278 9.27 12.46 -17.04
N ARG A 279 10.01 11.56 -17.68
CA ARG A 279 11.02 11.89 -18.70
C ARG A 279 10.38 12.62 -19.88
N ALA A 280 9.26 12.12 -20.41
CA ALA A 280 8.54 12.75 -21.50
C ALA A 280 8.09 14.17 -21.14
N ALA A 281 7.53 14.36 -19.92
CA ALA A 281 7.15 15.67 -19.41
C ALA A 281 8.34 16.63 -19.30
N THR A 282 9.45 16.17 -18.71
CA THR A 282 10.70 16.94 -18.58
C THR A 282 11.28 17.35 -19.95
N GLU A 283 11.33 16.44 -20.91
CA GLU A 283 11.83 16.76 -22.25
C GLU A 283 10.87 17.72 -22.98
N THR A 284 9.56 17.62 -22.76
CA THR A 284 8.58 18.57 -23.30
C THR A 284 8.80 19.97 -22.72
N ASN A 285 8.98 20.09 -21.39
CA ASN A 285 9.26 21.37 -20.73
C ASN A 285 10.55 22.02 -21.26
N ARG A 286 11.54 21.20 -21.62
CA ARG A 286 12.81 21.64 -22.24
C ARG A 286 12.69 21.91 -23.75
N LYS A 287 11.51 21.79 -24.34
CA LYS A 287 11.23 21.91 -25.78
C LYS A 287 11.93 20.86 -26.66
N ASN A 288 12.33 19.72 -26.07
CA ASN A 288 12.96 18.62 -26.77
C ASN A 288 11.89 17.64 -27.32
N TYR A 289 10.94 18.12 -28.10
CA TYR A 289 9.76 17.39 -28.56
C TYR A 289 10.09 16.08 -29.28
N ALA A 290 11.18 16.04 -30.05
CA ALA A 290 11.61 14.83 -30.74
C ALA A 290 12.02 13.70 -29.79
N ARG A 291 12.51 14.02 -28.58
CA ARG A 291 12.82 13.03 -27.53
C ARG A 291 11.58 12.64 -26.76
N ALA A 292 10.73 13.61 -26.43
CA ALA A 292 9.48 13.35 -25.74
C ALA A 292 8.59 12.36 -26.51
N LEU A 293 8.46 12.54 -27.83
CA LEU A 293 7.65 11.67 -28.70
C LEU A 293 8.10 10.20 -28.76
N LYS A 294 9.32 9.88 -28.35
CA LYS A 294 9.78 8.48 -28.28
C LYS A 294 9.20 7.71 -27.09
N ASP A 295 8.61 8.38 -26.17
CA ASP A 295 8.06 7.85 -24.91
C ASP A 295 6.54 7.67 -24.95
N PHE A 296 5.90 8.13 -26.02
CA PHE A 296 4.48 7.94 -26.33
C PHE A 296 4.29 6.90 -27.46
#